data_eef6d737952e2201d749fe2c34255756
#
_entry.id   eef6d737952e2201d749fe2c34255756
#
_cell.length_a   1.000
_cell.length_b   1.000
_cell.length_c   1.000
_cell.angle_alpha   90.00
_cell.angle_beta   90.00
_cell.angle_gamma   90.00
#
_symmetry.space_group_name_H-M   'P 1'
#
loop_
_entity.id
_entity.type
_entity.pdbx_description
1 polymer ?
#
loop_
_entity_poly.entity_id
_entity_poly.type
_entity_poly.pdbx_seq_one_letter_code
_entity_poly.pdbx_strand_id
1 'polypeptide(L)'
;MRDRIEEESEKKSDGLRTLSKSQAETQLWRSKFETEGLGRVDELEGSKAKITARLAEAEETIDSLNTKVASTEKTKYRLEAELEDLQMEYERVHAAAVVTEKRGRNFDKVSYY
;
A
#
# COMPACT_ATOMS: atom_id res chain seq x y z
N MET A 1 -50.52 -45.47 -48.60
CA MET A 1 -50.35 -45.63 -47.11
C MET A 1 -48.93 -45.93 -46.75
N ARG A 2 -48.17 -46.69 -47.45
CA ARG A 2 -46.75 -46.99 -47.18
C ARG A 2 -45.89 -45.74 -47.19
N ASP A 3 -46.05 -44.85 -48.17
CA ASP A 3 -45.27 -43.64 -48.30
C ASP A 3 -45.51 -42.65 -47.15
N ARG A 4 -46.70 -42.58 -46.59
CA ARG A 4 -47.06 -41.76 -45.47
C ARG A 4 -46.43 -42.23 -44.18
N ILE A 5 -46.36 -43.53 -43.97
CA ILE A 5 -45.77 -44.15 -42.80
C ILE A 5 -44.25 -43.97 -42.81
N GLU A 6 -43.64 -44.07 -43.97
CA GLU A 6 -42.19 -43.85 -44.18
C GLU A 6 -41.82 -42.39 -43.97
N GLU A 7 -42.61 -41.41 -44.48
CA GLU A 7 -42.44 -40.00 -44.26
C GLU A 7 -42.54 -39.61 -42.77
N GLU A 8 -43.55 -40.13 -42.08
CA GLU A 8 -43.72 -39.88 -40.64
C GLU A 8 -42.58 -40.48 -39.82
N SER A 9 -42.09 -41.66 -40.21
CA SER A 9 -40.95 -42.30 -39.57
C SER A 9 -39.65 -41.52 -39.76
N GLU A 10 -39.42 -40.99 -40.98
CA GLU A 10 -38.28 -40.14 -41.29
C GLU A 10 -38.32 -38.81 -40.50
N LYS A 11 -39.47 -38.15 -40.48
CA LYS A 11 -39.68 -36.93 -39.73
C LYS A 11 -39.44 -37.13 -38.24
N LYS A 12 -39.91 -38.23 -37.68
CA LYS A 12 -39.71 -38.59 -36.30
C LYS A 12 -38.25 -38.85 -35.98
N SER A 13 -37.55 -39.57 -36.89
CA SER A 13 -36.12 -39.85 -36.80
C SER A 13 -35.28 -38.57 -36.84
N ASP A 14 -35.60 -37.66 -37.78
CA ASP A 14 -34.95 -36.36 -37.90
C ASP A 14 -35.20 -35.46 -36.67
N GLY A 15 -36.41 -35.47 -36.13
CA GLY A 15 -36.74 -34.76 -34.89
C GLY A 15 -35.94 -35.28 -33.70
N LEU A 16 -35.75 -36.59 -33.57
CA LEU A 16 -34.97 -37.20 -32.51
C LEU A 16 -33.48 -36.85 -32.66
N ARG A 17 -32.93 -36.81 -33.88
CA ARG A 17 -31.57 -36.39 -34.13
C ARG A 17 -31.33 -34.93 -33.74
N THR A 18 -32.27 -34.06 -34.15
CA THR A 18 -32.20 -32.64 -33.83
C THR A 18 -32.25 -32.40 -32.31
N LEU A 19 -33.12 -33.11 -31.62
CA LEU A 19 -33.24 -33.03 -30.16
C LEU A 19 -31.95 -33.49 -29.48
N SER A 20 -31.41 -34.64 -29.90
CA SER A 20 -30.18 -35.20 -29.34
C SER A 20 -28.99 -34.25 -29.56
N LYS A 21 -28.86 -33.65 -30.74
CA LYS A 21 -27.83 -32.67 -31.07
C LYS A 21 -27.97 -31.42 -30.21
N SER A 22 -29.18 -30.90 -30.06
CA SER A 22 -29.46 -29.73 -29.24
C SER A 22 -29.11 -29.98 -27.77
N GLN A 23 -29.45 -31.15 -27.23
CA GLN A 23 -29.09 -31.51 -25.86
C GLN A 23 -27.58 -31.64 -25.67
N ALA A 24 -26.87 -32.19 -26.61
CA ALA A 24 -25.41 -32.31 -26.59
C ALA A 24 -24.75 -30.91 -26.63
N GLU A 25 -25.24 -30.01 -27.46
CA GLU A 25 -24.77 -28.63 -27.53
C GLU A 25 -25.02 -27.88 -26.21
N THR A 26 -26.19 -28.06 -25.63
CA THR A 26 -26.54 -27.44 -24.31
C THR A 26 -25.61 -27.91 -23.21
N GLN A 27 -25.31 -29.20 -23.15
CA GLN A 27 -24.39 -29.76 -22.16
C GLN A 27 -22.96 -29.24 -22.37
N LEU A 28 -22.52 -29.15 -23.62
CA LEU A 28 -21.21 -28.62 -23.93
C LEU A 28 -21.04 -27.15 -23.50
N TRP A 29 -22.02 -26.30 -23.80
CA TRP A 29 -22.03 -24.90 -23.39
C TRP A 29 -22.11 -24.76 -21.90
N ARG A 30 -22.92 -25.54 -21.21
CA ARG A 30 -23.02 -25.54 -19.76
C ARG A 30 -21.70 -25.91 -19.10
N SER A 31 -21.08 -26.98 -19.55
CA SER A 31 -19.78 -27.44 -19.03
C SER A 31 -18.70 -26.40 -19.25
N LYS A 32 -18.65 -25.81 -20.42
CA LYS A 32 -17.72 -24.75 -20.75
C LYS A 32 -17.91 -23.52 -19.88
N PHE A 33 -19.17 -23.10 -19.71
CA PHE A 33 -19.52 -21.96 -18.88
C PHE A 33 -19.14 -22.17 -17.41
N GLU A 34 -19.43 -23.35 -16.87
CA GLU A 34 -19.07 -23.72 -15.49
C GLU A 34 -17.55 -23.73 -15.30
N THR A 35 -16.81 -24.28 -16.25
CA THR A 35 -15.35 -24.33 -16.19
C THR A 35 -14.72 -22.94 -16.25
N GLU A 36 -15.18 -22.09 -17.17
CA GLU A 36 -14.73 -20.70 -17.27
C GLU A 36 -15.10 -19.90 -16.03
N GLY A 37 -16.31 -20.10 -15.51
CA GLY A 37 -16.77 -19.42 -14.29
C GLY A 37 -15.92 -19.78 -13.10
N LEU A 38 -15.62 -21.05 -12.88
CA LEU A 38 -14.75 -21.53 -11.80
C LEU A 38 -13.33 -20.98 -11.97
N GLY A 39 -12.80 -20.94 -13.19
CA GLY A 39 -11.49 -20.37 -13.46
C GLY A 39 -11.41 -18.88 -13.11
N ARG A 40 -12.45 -18.11 -13.41
CA ARG A 40 -12.54 -16.69 -13.05
C ARG A 40 -12.63 -16.48 -11.54
N VAL A 41 -13.41 -17.31 -10.85
CA VAL A 41 -13.52 -17.26 -9.40
C VAL A 41 -12.17 -17.52 -8.75
N ASP A 42 -11.45 -18.55 -9.21
CA ASP A 42 -10.12 -18.88 -8.71
C ASP A 42 -9.11 -17.74 -8.94
N GLU A 43 -9.13 -17.12 -10.12
CA GLU A 43 -8.29 -15.96 -10.43
C GLU A 43 -8.60 -14.77 -9.53
N LEU A 44 -9.89 -14.50 -9.30
CA LEU A 44 -10.33 -13.41 -8.41
C LEU A 44 -9.92 -13.66 -6.97
N GLU A 45 -10.07 -14.88 -6.47
CA GLU A 45 -9.64 -15.26 -5.13
C GLU A 45 -8.13 -15.14 -4.97
N GLY A 46 -7.37 -15.56 -5.98
CA GLY A 46 -5.92 -15.39 -6.02
C GLY A 46 -5.50 -13.93 -6.00
N SER A 47 -6.15 -13.08 -6.80
CA SER A 47 -5.92 -11.64 -6.83
C SER A 47 -6.28 -10.98 -5.50
N LYS A 48 -7.40 -11.37 -4.91
CA LYS A 48 -7.85 -10.88 -3.61
C LYS A 48 -6.83 -11.24 -2.52
N ALA A 49 -6.33 -12.46 -2.51
CA ALA A 49 -5.32 -12.90 -1.55
C ALA A 49 -4.03 -12.08 -1.66
N LYS A 50 -3.56 -11.80 -2.89
CA LYS A 50 -2.38 -10.97 -3.14
C LYS A 50 -2.59 -9.54 -2.67
N ILE A 51 -3.74 -8.94 -2.97
CA ILE A 51 -4.07 -7.57 -2.56
C ILE A 51 -4.16 -7.48 -1.04
N THR A 52 -4.79 -8.45 -0.39
CA THR A 52 -4.89 -8.51 1.07
C THR A 52 -3.51 -8.61 1.71
N ALA A 53 -2.62 -9.44 1.17
CA ALA A 53 -1.25 -9.55 1.65
C ALA A 53 -0.47 -8.24 1.48
N ARG A 54 -0.59 -7.58 0.33
CA ARG A 54 0.05 -6.29 0.08
C ARG A 54 -0.48 -5.19 1.00
N LEU A 55 -1.78 -5.21 1.26
CA LEU A 55 -2.40 -4.26 2.18
C LEU A 55 -1.85 -4.45 3.60
N ALA A 56 -1.76 -5.69 4.08
CA ALA A 56 -1.20 -5.99 5.38
C ALA A 56 0.26 -5.54 5.50
N GLU A 57 1.08 -5.79 4.49
CA GLU A 57 2.48 -5.31 4.44
C GLU A 57 2.56 -3.78 4.44
N ALA A 58 1.70 -3.13 3.66
CA ALA A 58 1.65 -1.67 3.61
C ALA A 58 1.25 -1.07 4.95
N GLU A 59 0.26 -1.64 5.63
CA GLU A 59 -0.15 -1.21 6.97
C GLU A 59 0.97 -1.36 7.98
N GLU A 60 1.67 -2.48 7.95
CA GLU A 60 2.84 -2.72 8.81
C GLU A 60 3.96 -1.71 8.53
N THR A 61 4.21 -1.40 7.26
CA THR A 61 5.19 -0.39 6.86
C THR A 61 4.78 1.01 7.33
N ILE A 62 3.52 1.36 7.22
CA ILE A 62 2.99 2.63 7.72
C ILE A 62 3.18 2.75 9.24
N ASP A 63 2.85 1.72 9.98
CA ASP A 63 3.03 1.71 11.44
C ASP A 63 4.50 1.87 11.82
N SER A 64 5.40 1.17 11.13
CA SER A 64 6.84 1.28 11.33
C SER A 64 7.36 2.69 11.02
N LEU A 65 6.90 3.29 9.92
CA LEU A 65 7.28 4.65 9.54
C LEU A 65 6.74 5.68 10.51
N ASN A 66 5.50 5.53 10.98
CA ASN A 66 4.92 6.41 11.98
C ASN A 66 5.71 6.38 13.29
N THR A 67 6.15 5.21 13.72
CA THR A 67 7.02 5.05 14.89
C THR A 67 8.36 5.77 14.69
N LYS A 68 8.97 5.64 13.52
CA LYS A 68 10.23 6.30 13.18
C LYS A 68 10.07 7.82 13.14
N VAL A 69 8.99 8.30 12.55
CA VAL A 69 8.67 9.74 12.50
C VAL A 69 8.53 10.30 13.91
N ALA A 70 7.76 9.64 14.78
CA ALA A 70 7.57 10.06 16.15
C ALA A 70 8.90 10.11 16.92
N SER A 71 9.74 9.09 16.76
CA SER A 71 11.07 9.03 17.37
C SER A 71 12.00 10.14 16.86
N THR A 72 11.97 10.38 15.56
CA THR A 72 12.78 11.43 14.92
C THR A 72 12.34 12.82 15.37
N GLU A 73 11.04 13.07 15.46
CA GLU A 73 10.50 14.34 15.98
C GLU A 73 10.93 14.58 17.42
N LYS A 74 10.87 13.56 18.25
CA LYS A 74 11.33 13.63 19.64
C LYS A 74 12.80 14.00 19.72
N THR A 75 13.63 13.38 18.90
CA THR A 75 15.07 13.67 18.80
C THR A 75 15.30 15.10 18.31
N LYS A 76 14.54 15.54 17.32
CA LYS A 76 14.59 16.89 16.78
C LYS A 76 14.31 17.93 17.88
N TYR A 77 13.24 17.76 18.63
CA TYR A 77 12.89 18.68 19.71
C TYR A 77 13.96 18.72 20.80
N ARG A 78 14.51 17.57 21.15
CA ARG A 78 15.62 17.50 22.12
C ARG A 78 16.84 18.27 21.61
N LEU A 79 17.23 18.07 20.35
CA LEU A 79 18.38 18.75 19.76
C LEU A 79 18.15 20.26 19.64
N GLU A 80 16.94 20.68 19.29
CA GLU A 80 16.57 22.10 19.26
C GLU A 80 16.70 22.73 20.64
N ALA A 81 16.26 22.07 21.70
CA ALA A 81 16.40 22.52 23.06
C ALA A 81 17.87 22.62 23.52
N GLU A 82 18.68 21.58 23.18
CA GLU A 82 20.10 21.58 23.47
C GLU A 82 20.83 22.71 22.74
N LEU A 83 20.45 22.95 21.48
CA LEU A 83 21.03 24.06 20.70
C LEU A 83 20.70 25.40 21.27
N GLU A 84 19.46 25.63 21.73
CA GLU A 84 19.03 26.85 22.38
C GLU A 84 19.81 27.09 23.68
N ASP A 85 19.96 26.04 24.49
CA ASP A 85 20.75 26.13 25.73
C ASP A 85 22.21 26.48 25.45
N LEU A 86 22.82 25.87 24.44
CA LEU A 86 24.18 26.15 24.02
C LEU A 86 24.33 27.60 23.52
N GLN A 87 23.37 28.09 22.76
CA GLN A 87 23.37 29.47 22.29
C GLN A 87 23.29 30.47 23.47
N MET A 88 22.42 30.21 24.44
CA MET A 88 22.29 31.02 25.65
C MET A 88 23.60 31.01 26.44
N GLU A 89 24.21 29.87 26.63
CA GLU A 89 25.47 29.74 27.35
C GLU A 89 26.62 30.44 26.60
N TYR A 90 26.68 30.30 25.28
CA TYR A 90 27.64 31.00 24.43
C TYR A 90 27.49 32.51 24.57
N GLU A 91 26.28 33.05 24.49
CA GLU A 91 26.02 34.48 24.64
C GLU A 91 26.43 34.97 26.03
N ARG A 92 26.15 34.20 27.09
CA ARG A 92 26.54 34.50 28.45
C ARG A 92 28.05 34.56 28.60
N VAL A 93 28.77 33.57 28.11
CA VAL A 93 30.24 33.47 28.15
C VAL A 93 30.86 34.57 27.31
N HIS A 94 30.33 34.86 26.16
CA HIS A 94 30.80 35.89 25.27
C HIS A 94 30.62 37.30 25.91
N ALA A 95 29.47 37.56 26.49
CA ALA A 95 29.20 38.81 27.19
C ALA A 95 30.15 39.00 28.40
N ALA A 96 30.39 37.93 29.16
CA ALA A 96 31.35 37.94 30.26
C ALA A 96 32.79 38.21 29.78
N ALA A 97 33.19 37.61 28.68
CA ALA A 97 34.51 37.82 28.07
C ALA A 97 34.69 39.26 27.59
N VAL A 98 33.65 39.83 26.96
CA VAL A 98 33.67 41.23 26.52
C VAL A 98 33.81 42.20 27.72
N VAL A 99 33.08 41.95 28.79
CA VAL A 99 33.18 42.75 30.01
C VAL A 99 34.56 42.65 30.65
N THR A 100 35.12 41.47 30.72
CA THR A 100 36.46 41.22 31.25
C THR A 100 37.52 41.91 30.37
N GLU A 101 37.38 41.87 29.06
CA GLU A 101 38.29 42.58 28.12
C GLU A 101 38.20 44.09 28.35
N LYS A 102 37.05 44.68 28.47
CA LYS A 102 36.85 46.10 28.76
C LYS A 102 37.45 46.49 30.10
N ARG A 103 37.29 45.70 31.13
CA ARG A 103 37.91 45.93 32.45
C ARG A 103 39.42 45.90 32.34
N GLY A 104 39.97 44.97 31.60
CA GLY A 104 41.40 44.90 31.32
C GLY A 104 41.95 46.14 30.61
N ARG A 105 41.25 46.60 29.56
CA ARG A 105 41.60 47.81 28.85
C ARG A 105 41.52 49.06 29.75
N ASN A 106 40.47 49.18 30.55
CA ASN A 106 40.32 50.29 31.46
C ASN A 106 41.39 50.30 32.56
N PHE A 107 41.74 49.12 33.07
CA PHE A 107 42.83 48.98 34.03
C PHE A 107 44.16 49.39 33.45
N ASP A 108 44.48 48.96 32.21
CA ASP A 108 45.66 49.33 31.50
C ASP A 108 45.73 50.86 31.29
N LYS A 109 44.64 51.50 30.93
CA LYS A 109 44.54 52.97 30.80
C LYS A 109 44.79 53.68 32.11
N VAL A 110 44.22 53.22 33.20
CA VAL A 110 44.39 53.77 34.52
C VAL A 110 45.83 53.59 35.02
N SER A 111 46.44 52.47 34.73
CA SER A 111 47.86 52.17 35.02
C SER A 111 48.83 53.03 34.25
N TYR A 112 48.46 53.56 33.11
CA TYR A 112 49.27 54.45 32.29
C TYR A 112 49.32 55.90 32.78
N TYR A 113 48.27 56.29 33.50
CA TYR A 113 48.15 57.60 34.10
C TYR A 113 48.48 57.53 35.58
#